data_c3e4d1c1f9d405c2b417e733e1aa8029
#
_entry.id   c3e4d1c1f9d405c2b417e733e1aa8029
#
_cell.length_a   1.000
_cell.length_b   1.000
_cell.length_c   1.000
_cell.angle_alpha   90.00
_cell.angle_beta   90.00
_cell.angle_gamma   90.00
#
_symmetry.space_group_name_H-M   'P 1'
#
loop_
_entity.id
_entity.type
_entity.pdbx_description
1 polymer ?
#
loop_
_entity_poly.entity_id
_entity_poly.type
_entity_poly.pdbx_seq_one_letter_code
_entity_poly.pdbx_strand_id
1 'polypeptide(L)'
;MTILLIEDSKLLRTANTRALVKAGYQVIGAVDGEEGLRSAQETIPELILLDMLLPKITGLDVLKGLKSDARTKNIPVIVLSALSQANEAKLVKEGAAAFFEKSEKMLENNSAGLIAIVKGVLSADKATNEQHIVASQLP
;
A
#
# COMPACT_ATOMS: atom_id res chain seq x y z
N MET A 1 4.44 12.40 -4.98
CA MET A 1 3.50 11.55 -4.25
C MET A 1 4.22 10.78 -3.15
N THR A 2 3.60 10.67 -2.01
CA THR A 2 4.16 10.02 -0.84
C THR A 2 3.54 8.63 -0.64
N ILE A 3 4.40 7.63 -0.45
CA ILE A 3 4.01 6.26 -0.21
C ILE A 3 4.47 5.85 1.19
N LEU A 4 3.55 5.29 1.97
CA LEU A 4 3.88 4.68 3.26
C LEU A 4 4.15 3.20 3.04
N LEU A 5 5.34 2.74 3.42
CA LEU A 5 5.74 1.33 3.32
C LEU A 5 5.81 0.73 4.72
N ILE A 6 4.90 -0.19 5.03
CA ILE A 6 4.84 -0.88 6.31
C ILE A 6 5.44 -2.26 6.13
N GLU A 7 6.70 -2.44 6.57
CA GLU A 7 7.50 -3.63 6.35
C GLU A 7 8.50 -3.80 7.49
N ASP A 8 8.46 -4.93 8.18
CA ASP A 8 9.36 -5.19 9.28
C ASP A 8 10.77 -5.62 8.85
N SER A 9 10.92 -6.24 7.68
CA SER A 9 12.23 -6.62 7.15
C SER A 9 13.01 -5.39 6.71
N LYS A 10 14.12 -5.13 7.37
CA LYS A 10 15.01 -4.01 7.00
C LYS A 10 15.53 -4.15 5.58
N LEU A 11 15.87 -5.37 5.17
CA LEU A 11 16.37 -5.64 3.83
C LEU A 11 15.32 -5.28 2.77
N LEU A 12 14.11 -5.80 2.91
CA LEU A 12 13.02 -5.54 1.96
C LEU A 12 12.58 -4.08 2.01
N ARG A 13 12.50 -3.49 3.19
CA ARG A 13 12.12 -2.09 3.34
C ARG A 13 13.12 -1.18 2.64
N THR A 14 14.43 -1.44 2.82
CA THR A 14 15.48 -0.66 2.18
C THR A 14 15.45 -0.81 0.67
N ALA A 15 15.35 -2.05 0.17
CA ALA A 15 15.33 -2.32 -1.27
C ALA A 15 14.11 -1.69 -1.95
N ASN A 16 12.94 -1.84 -1.36
CA ASN A 16 11.71 -1.29 -1.93
C ASN A 16 11.69 0.24 -1.85
N THR A 17 12.19 0.81 -0.75
CA THR A 17 12.31 2.26 -0.62
C THR A 17 13.19 2.84 -1.73
N ARG A 18 14.35 2.23 -1.98
CA ARG A 18 15.25 2.68 -3.05
C ARG A 18 14.58 2.64 -4.43
N ALA A 19 13.87 1.55 -4.71
CA ALA A 19 13.18 1.39 -5.99
C ALA A 19 12.07 2.45 -6.16
N LEU A 20 11.29 2.69 -5.12
CA LEU A 20 10.22 3.68 -5.14
C LEU A 20 10.76 5.11 -5.28
N VAL A 21 11.80 5.44 -4.54
CA VAL A 21 12.45 6.75 -4.64
C VAL A 21 13.01 6.97 -6.05
N LYS A 22 13.66 5.96 -6.62
CA LYS A 22 14.17 6.03 -7.99
C LYS A 22 13.04 6.24 -9.00
N ALA A 23 11.85 5.71 -8.73
CA ALA A 23 10.67 5.89 -9.58
C ALA A 23 10.00 7.24 -9.42
N GLY A 24 10.48 8.08 -8.50
CA GLY A 24 9.99 9.46 -8.31
C GLY A 24 9.07 9.67 -7.11
N TYR A 25 8.92 8.69 -6.23
CA TYR A 25 8.06 8.80 -5.05
C TYR A 25 8.85 9.19 -3.82
N GLN A 26 8.18 9.86 -2.89
CA GLN A 26 8.68 10.02 -1.52
C GLN A 26 8.19 8.83 -0.70
N VAL A 27 9.04 8.29 0.17
CA VAL A 27 8.71 7.09 0.93
C VAL A 27 8.89 7.32 2.43
N ILE A 28 7.87 6.92 3.18
CA ILE A 28 7.92 6.88 4.64
C ILE A 28 7.91 5.40 5.02
N GLY A 29 8.88 4.97 5.83
CA GLY A 29 8.95 3.59 6.28
C GLY A 29 8.35 3.42 7.66
N ALA A 30 7.67 2.31 7.90
CA ALA A 30 7.20 1.90 9.20
C ALA A 30 7.60 0.44 9.43
N VAL A 31 8.05 0.13 10.65
CA VAL A 31 8.63 -1.19 10.97
C VAL A 31 7.61 -2.18 11.53
N ASP A 32 6.44 -1.70 11.94
CA ASP A 32 5.37 -2.54 12.46
C ASP A 32 4.00 -1.89 12.19
N GLY A 33 2.94 -2.60 12.55
CA GLY A 33 1.59 -2.14 12.28
C GLY A 33 1.17 -0.92 13.08
N GLU A 34 1.62 -0.80 14.34
CA GLU A 34 1.30 0.35 15.18
C GLU A 34 1.91 1.63 14.60
N GLU A 35 3.18 1.56 14.25
CA GLU A 35 3.87 2.68 13.60
C GLU A 35 3.23 3.01 12.26
N GLY A 36 2.85 1.98 11.50
CA GLY A 36 2.17 2.15 10.22
C GLY A 36 0.85 2.90 10.34
N LEU A 37 -0.01 2.51 11.29
CA LEU A 37 -1.28 3.19 11.53
C LEU A 37 -1.07 4.65 11.94
N ARG A 38 -0.14 4.89 12.86
CA ARG A 38 0.17 6.24 13.32
C ARG A 38 0.69 7.10 12.18
N SER A 39 1.64 6.59 11.41
CA SER A 39 2.21 7.32 10.26
C SER A 39 1.16 7.64 9.21
N ALA A 40 0.25 6.70 8.93
CA ALA A 40 -0.83 6.94 7.97
C ALA A 40 -1.74 8.07 8.43
N GLN A 41 -2.09 8.10 9.72
CA GLN A 41 -2.94 9.13 10.30
C GLN A 41 -2.28 10.49 10.31
N GLU A 42 -0.98 10.55 10.56
CA GLU A 42 -0.23 11.81 10.65
C GLU A 42 0.13 12.39 9.29
N THR A 43 0.49 11.54 8.33
CA THR A 43 1.04 12.00 7.04
C THR A 43 0.05 11.96 5.89
N ILE A 44 -1.01 11.18 6.00
CA ILE A 44 -2.03 10.98 4.94
C ILE A 44 -1.36 10.75 3.58
N PRO A 45 -0.63 9.61 3.41
CA PRO A 45 0.05 9.34 2.14
C PRO A 45 -0.95 9.05 1.01
N GLU A 46 -0.50 9.13 -0.22
CA GLU A 46 -1.33 8.83 -1.39
C GLU A 46 -1.51 7.33 -1.60
N LEU A 47 -0.62 6.51 -1.06
CA LEU A 47 -0.68 5.05 -1.18
C LEU A 47 -0.01 4.41 0.01
N ILE A 48 -0.50 3.23 0.40
CA ILE A 48 0.11 2.42 1.47
C ILE A 48 0.47 1.05 0.90
N LEU A 49 1.73 0.64 1.12
CA LEU A 49 2.19 -0.72 0.88
C LEU A 49 2.24 -1.42 2.23
N LEU A 50 1.49 -2.50 2.38
CA LEU A 50 1.29 -3.16 3.66
C LEU A 50 1.69 -4.62 3.60
N ASP A 51 2.71 -5.00 4.38
CA ASP A 51 3.09 -6.40 4.56
C ASP A 51 2.06 -7.11 5.43
N MET A 52 1.65 -8.31 5.04
CA MET A 52 0.70 -9.11 5.82
C MET A 52 1.32 -9.76 7.04
N LEU A 53 2.63 -10.05 6.99
CA LEU A 53 3.33 -10.68 8.13
C LEU A 53 4.09 -9.63 8.92
N LEU A 54 3.40 -9.03 9.89
CA LEU A 54 3.97 -8.01 10.76
C LEU A 54 4.02 -8.51 12.20
N PRO A 55 5.01 -8.05 12.98
CA PRO A 55 5.01 -8.31 14.42
C PRO A 55 3.93 -7.47 15.12
N LYS A 56 3.53 -7.87 16.30
CA LYS A 56 2.56 -7.21 17.19
C LYS A 56 1.12 -7.29 16.68
N ILE A 57 0.78 -6.57 15.63
CA ILE A 57 -0.55 -6.66 15.01
C ILE A 57 -0.41 -7.12 13.56
N THR A 58 -1.36 -7.94 13.10
CA THR A 58 -1.30 -8.52 11.77
C THR A 58 -1.57 -7.47 10.69
N GLY A 59 -1.12 -7.75 9.46
CA GLY A 59 -1.43 -6.90 8.31
C GLY A 59 -2.93 -6.74 8.10
N LEU A 60 -3.71 -7.80 8.33
CA LEU A 60 -5.17 -7.72 8.23
C LEU A 60 -5.76 -6.73 9.25
N ASP A 61 -5.27 -6.75 10.49
CA ASP A 61 -5.70 -5.82 11.53
C ASP A 61 -5.34 -4.38 11.18
N VAL A 62 -4.15 -4.16 10.59
CA VAL A 62 -3.75 -2.84 10.09
C VAL A 62 -4.69 -2.38 8.98
N LEU A 63 -5.00 -3.25 8.02
CA LEU A 63 -5.93 -2.93 6.92
C LEU A 63 -7.30 -2.53 7.46
N LYS A 64 -7.84 -3.30 8.39
CA LYS A 64 -9.12 -2.98 9.04
C LYS A 64 -9.06 -1.64 9.76
N GLY A 65 -7.98 -1.37 10.48
CA GLY A 65 -7.78 -0.09 11.16
C GLY A 65 -7.75 1.09 10.21
N LEU A 66 -7.03 0.95 9.09
CA LEU A 66 -6.97 1.98 8.06
C LEU A 66 -8.34 2.27 7.46
N LYS A 67 -9.11 1.23 7.15
CA LYS A 67 -10.42 1.35 6.52
C LYS A 67 -11.52 1.80 7.48
N SER A 68 -11.29 1.69 8.78
CA SER A 68 -12.22 2.15 9.82
C SER A 68 -12.03 3.61 10.22
N ASP A 69 -10.93 4.24 9.84
CA ASP A 69 -10.60 5.61 10.20
C ASP A 69 -10.95 6.56 9.04
N ALA A 70 -11.75 7.58 9.32
CA ALA A 70 -12.19 8.55 8.30
C ALA A 70 -11.01 9.24 7.60
N ARG A 71 -9.86 9.39 8.29
CA ARG A 71 -8.67 10.04 7.74
C ARG A 71 -7.93 9.19 6.73
N THR A 72 -8.03 7.86 6.82
CA THR A 72 -7.22 6.93 6.04
C THR A 72 -8.02 5.99 5.16
N LYS A 73 -9.33 5.90 5.34
CA LYS A 73 -10.18 4.91 4.65
C LYS A 73 -10.13 5.00 3.13
N ASN A 74 -9.88 6.18 2.58
CA ASN A 74 -9.86 6.38 1.13
C ASN A 74 -8.47 6.23 0.51
N ILE A 75 -7.44 5.98 1.33
CA ILE A 75 -6.08 5.76 0.83
C ILE A 75 -6.00 4.35 0.26
N PRO A 76 -5.61 4.16 -1.01
CA PRO A 76 -5.46 2.81 -1.57
C PRO A 76 -4.35 2.05 -0.87
N VAL A 77 -4.61 0.78 -0.56
CA VAL A 77 -3.67 -0.11 0.11
C VAL A 77 -3.34 -1.28 -0.80
N ILE A 78 -2.06 -1.45 -1.10
CA ILE A 78 -1.56 -2.63 -1.79
C ILE A 78 -0.99 -3.57 -0.73
N VAL A 79 -1.50 -4.79 -0.70
CA VAL A 79 -1.06 -5.81 0.25
C VAL A 79 0.11 -6.59 -0.33
N LEU A 80 1.20 -6.69 0.44
CA LEU A 80 2.36 -7.51 0.11
C LEU A 80 2.27 -8.81 0.89
N SER A 81 2.20 -9.94 0.19
CA SER A 81 1.99 -11.23 0.85
C SER A 81 2.85 -12.31 0.23
N ALA A 82 3.49 -13.13 1.09
CA ALA A 82 4.15 -14.36 0.68
C ALA A 82 3.16 -15.53 0.56
N LEU A 83 1.94 -15.34 1.02
CA LEU A 83 0.92 -16.37 1.05
C LEU A 83 0.25 -16.52 -0.31
N SER A 84 -0.17 -17.76 -0.61
CA SER A 84 -0.89 -18.08 -1.84
C SER A 84 -2.21 -17.31 -1.93
N GLN A 85 -2.79 -17.31 -3.12
CA GLN A 85 -4.00 -16.57 -3.48
C GLN A 85 -5.25 -16.90 -2.65
N ALA A 86 -5.18 -17.87 -1.73
CA ALA A 86 -6.32 -18.33 -0.95
C ALA A 86 -6.99 -17.24 -0.11
N ASN A 87 -6.25 -16.19 0.30
CA ASN A 87 -6.77 -15.11 1.13
C ASN A 87 -7.09 -13.83 0.34
N GLU A 88 -6.90 -13.86 -0.96
CA GLU A 88 -7.06 -12.66 -1.81
C GLU A 88 -8.48 -12.10 -1.75
N ALA A 89 -9.49 -12.96 -1.88
CA ALA A 89 -10.90 -12.54 -1.84
C ALA A 89 -11.25 -11.87 -0.50
N LYS A 90 -10.73 -12.40 0.61
CA LYS A 90 -10.95 -11.83 1.93
C LYS A 90 -10.32 -10.45 2.05
N LEU A 91 -9.11 -10.27 1.54
CA LEU A 91 -8.40 -8.99 1.60
C LEU A 91 -9.07 -7.93 0.74
N VAL A 92 -9.56 -8.29 -0.45
CA VAL A 92 -10.37 -7.38 -1.29
C VAL A 92 -11.62 -6.96 -0.54
N LYS A 93 -12.31 -7.90 0.10
CA LYS A 93 -13.51 -7.61 0.89
C LYS A 93 -13.21 -6.64 2.04
N GLU A 94 -12.02 -6.73 2.62
CA GLU A 94 -11.59 -5.83 3.70
C GLU A 94 -11.05 -4.49 3.17
N GLY A 95 -11.02 -4.29 1.87
CA GLY A 95 -10.70 -3.02 1.26
C GLY A 95 -9.33 -2.87 0.60
N ALA A 96 -8.59 -3.95 0.39
CA ALA A 96 -7.32 -3.88 -0.34
C ALA A 96 -7.57 -3.52 -1.81
N ALA A 97 -6.79 -2.58 -2.34
CA ALA A 97 -6.90 -2.16 -3.73
C ALA A 97 -6.21 -3.14 -4.67
N ALA A 98 -5.14 -3.79 -4.23
CA ALA A 98 -4.39 -4.75 -5.02
C ALA A 98 -3.52 -5.63 -4.13
N PHE A 99 -2.96 -6.66 -4.73
CA PHE A 99 -2.03 -7.59 -4.09
C PHE A 99 -0.74 -7.65 -4.86
N PHE A 100 0.34 -7.86 -4.14
CA PHE A 100 1.62 -8.20 -4.74
C PHE A 100 2.23 -9.36 -3.97
N GLU A 101 2.59 -10.44 -4.69
CA GLU A 101 3.23 -11.59 -4.06
C GLU A 101 4.69 -11.28 -3.76
N LYS A 102 5.07 -11.38 -2.48
CA LYS A 102 6.47 -11.26 -2.06
C LYS A 102 7.22 -12.51 -2.52
N SER A 103 8.21 -12.33 -3.37
CA SER A 103 9.08 -13.41 -3.83
C SER A 103 10.51 -12.90 -3.94
N GLU A 104 11.47 -13.83 -4.06
CA GLU A 104 12.87 -13.46 -4.30
C GLU A 104 13.03 -12.69 -5.61
N LYS A 105 12.14 -12.93 -6.57
CA LYS A 105 12.12 -12.20 -7.84
C LYS A 105 11.89 -10.70 -7.66
N MET A 106 11.25 -10.30 -6.56
CA MET A 106 11.04 -8.89 -6.23
C MET A 106 12.36 -8.14 -6.13
N LEU A 107 13.39 -8.78 -5.57
CA LEU A 107 14.73 -8.18 -5.42
C LEU A 107 15.54 -8.26 -6.71
N GLU A 108 15.35 -9.32 -7.51
CA GLU A 108 16.13 -9.55 -8.74
C GLU A 108 15.88 -8.50 -9.83
N ASN A 109 14.64 -7.98 -9.90
CA ASN A 109 14.24 -7.02 -10.93
C ASN A 109 14.16 -5.59 -10.42
N ASN A 110 14.90 -5.24 -9.37
CA ASN A 110 14.85 -3.91 -8.74
C ASN A 110 13.42 -3.49 -8.40
N SER A 111 12.59 -4.46 -7.97
CA SER A 111 11.20 -4.24 -7.62
C SER A 111 10.34 -3.69 -8.78
N ALA A 112 10.71 -4.00 -10.02
CA ALA A 112 9.99 -3.48 -11.20
C ALA A 112 8.51 -3.86 -11.20
N GLY A 113 8.18 -5.09 -10.78
CA GLY A 113 6.78 -5.53 -10.67
C GLY A 113 5.99 -4.73 -9.65
N LEU A 114 6.60 -4.43 -8.51
CA LEU A 114 5.99 -3.60 -7.49
C LEU A 114 5.74 -2.18 -8.01
N ILE A 115 6.72 -1.59 -8.67
CA ILE A 115 6.59 -0.25 -9.24
C ILE A 115 5.44 -0.20 -10.25
N ALA A 116 5.32 -1.23 -11.11
CA ALA A 116 4.24 -1.30 -12.10
C ALA A 116 2.86 -1.32 -11.44
N ILE A 117 2.70 -2.11 -10.36
CA ILE A 117 1.42 -2.20 -9.66
C ILE A 117 1.09 -0.89 -8.91
N VAL A 118 2.10 -0.25 -8.34
CA VAL A 118 1.95 1.06 -7.68
C VAL A 118 1.45 2.10 -8.66
N LYS A 119 2.09 2.19 -9.82
CA LYS A 119 1.68 3.13 -10.87
C LYS A 119 0.26 2.85 -11.35
N GLY A 120 -0.09 1.59 -11.53
CA GLY A 120 -1.43 1.18 -11.94
C GLY A 120 -2.51 1.60 -10.95
N VAL A 121 -2.27 1.35 -9.66
CA VAL A 121 -3.23 1.71 -8.59
C VAL A 121 -3.38 3.22 -8.46
N LEU A 122 -2.28 3.96 -8.49
CA LEU A 122 -2.33 5.43 -8.40
C LEU A 122 -3.04 6.05 -9.61
N SER A 123 -2.83 5.52 -10.81
CA SER A 123 -3.51 6.00 -12.01
C SER A 123 -5.01 5.73 -11.96
N ALA A 124 -5.41 4.55 -11.51
CA ALA A 124 -6.82 4.18 -11.38
C ALA A 124 -7.52 5.04 -10.31
N ASP A 125 -6.88 5.27 -9.17
CA ASP A 125 -7.40 6.10 -8.10
C ASP A 125 -7.60 7.54 -8.58
N LYS A 126 -6.61 8.09 -9.27
CA LYS A 126 -6.69 9.44 -9.83
C LYS A 126 -7.81 9.56 -10.88
N ALA A 127 -7.92 8.59 -11.78
CA ALA A 127 -8.97 8.57 -12.80
C ALA A 127 -10.37 8.50 -12.17
N THR A 128 -10.54 7.67 -11.14
CA THR A 128 -11.80 7.54 -10.40
C THR A 128 -12.16 8.88 -9.72
N ASN A 129 -11.20 9.53 -9.09
CA ASN A 129 -11.40 10.82 -8.44
C ASN A 129 -11.75 11.91 -9.46
N GLU A 130 -11.08 11.93 -10.61
CA GLU A 130 -11.39 12.89 -11.68
C GLU A 130 -12.80 12.68 -12.22
N GLN A 131 -13.20 11.43 -12.47
CA GLN A 131 -14.55 11.11 -12.94
C GLN A 131 -15.60 11.51 -11.91
N HIS A 132 -15.33 11.30 -10.64
CA HIS A 132 -16.23 11.66 -9.56
C HIS A 132 -16.43 13.18 -9.50
N ILE A 133 -15.36 13.96 -9.63
CA ILE A 133 -15.41 15.42 -9.64
C ILE A 133 -16.25 15.91 -10.84
N VAL A 134 -16.01 15.37 -12.03
CA VAL A 134 -16.76 15.72 -13.23
C VAL A 134 -18.25 15.41 -13.08
N ALA A 135 -18.58 14.22 -12.55
CA ALA A 135 -19.96 13.83 -12.31
C ALA A 135 -20.67 14.77 -11.33
N SER A 136 -19.97 15.26 -10.29
CA SER A 136 -20.54 16.17 -9.32
C SER A 136 -20.75 17.59 -9.85
N GLN A 137 -20.11 17.96 -10.96
CA GLN A 137 -20.26 19.26 -11.60
C GLN A 137 -21.34 19.32 -12.67
N LEU A 138 -21.90 18.16 -13.05
CA LEU A 138 -22.99 18.11 -14.01
C LEU A 138 -24.30 18.56 -13.35
N PRO A 139 -25.05 19.45 -14.00
CA PRO A 139 -26.32 19.92 -13.45
C PRO A 139 -27.39 18.83 -13.39
#